data_a9fb0c17a97081f2ac9e54eef1bdc170
#
_entry.id   a9fb0c17a97081f2ac9e54eef1bdc170
#
_cell.length_a   1.000
_cell.length_b   1.000
_cell.length_c   1.000
_cell.angle_alpha   90.00
_cell.angle_beta   90.00
_cell.angle_gamma   90.00
#
_symmetry.space_group_name_H-M   'P 1'
#
loop_
_entity.id
_entity.type
_entity.pdbx_description
1 polymer ?
#
loop_
_entity_poly.entity_id
_entity_poly.type
_entity_poly.pdbx_seq_one_letter_code
_entity_poly.pdbx_strand_id
1 'polypeptide(L)'
;ATEIPDSLFEQAIACIKRFEGWHGKHLPYVGWGHKLLPGETFRPDMSKAQADSLLRADLRKLCRMCSRFGKDALLVATLSYNVGYYRVVGYGKIPKSRLIQKLEAGDRDIYNEYVSFRCYKGKVVPSIERRRKVEYMLLFKK
;
A
#
# COMPACT_ATOMS: atom_id res chain seq x y z
N ALA A 1 -15.20 -13.85 1.54
CA ALA A 1 -14.34 -12.67 1.51
C ALA A 1 -15.20 -11.39 1.46
N THR A 2 -14.77 -10.38 2.17
CA THR A 2 -15.45 -9.08 2.17
C THR A 2 -15.16 -8.36 0.86
N GLU A 3 -16.23 -7.97 0.17
CA GLU A 3 -16.06 -7.22 -1.06
C GLU A 3 -15.65 -5.77 -0.75
N ILE A 4 -14.68 -5.27 -1.50
CA ILE A 4 -14.20 -3.89 -1.34
C ILE A 4 -15.10 -2.98 -2.17
N PRO A 5 -15.74 -1.96 -1.55
CA PRO A 5 -16.56 -1.01 -2.32
C PRO A 5 -15.72 -0.28 -3.38
N ASP A 6 -16.29 -0.11 -4.58
CA ASP A 6 -15.60 0.57 -5.67
C ASP A 6 -15.17 1.98 -5.29
N SER A 7 -16.04 2.73 -4.60
CA SER A 7 -15.70 4.10 -4.18
C SER A 7 -14.49 4.14 -3.25
N LEU A 8 -14.37 3.17 -2.37
CA LEU A 8 -13.25 3.09 -1.43
C LEU A 8 -11.97 2.73 -2.17
N PHE A 9 -12.06 1.79 -3.12
CA PHE A 9 -10.92 1.43 -3.97
C PHE A 9 -10.42 2.66 -4.75
N GLU A 10 -11.34 3.46 -5.32
CA GLU A 10 -10.98 4.68 -6.04
C GLU A 10 -10.29 5.70 -5.13
N GLN A 11 -10.73 5.82 -3.88
CA GLN A 11 -10.06 6.69 -2.91
C GLN A 11 -8.63 6.22 -2.64
N ALA A 12 -8.42 4.91 -2.56
CA ALA A 12 -7.07 4.36 -2.37
C ALA A 12 -6.18 4.67 -3.58
N ILE A 13 -6.70 4.50 -4.79
CA ILE A 13 -5.97 4.81 -6.03
C ILE A 13 -5.56 6.30 -6.05
N ALA A 14 -6.50 7.20 -5.76
CA ALA A 14 -6.21 8.64 -5.72
C ALA A 14 -5.16 8.98 -4.66
N CYS A 15 -5.25 8.36 -3.50
CA CYS A 15 -4.31 8.56 -2.40
C CYS A 15 -2.89 8.11 -2.79
N ILE A 16 -2.77 6.95 -3.41
CA ILE A 16 -1.48 6.44 -3.88
C ILE A 16 -0.87 7.40 -4.89
N LYS A 17 -1.65 7.83 -5.88
CA LYS A 17 -1.17 8.79 -6.89
C LYS A 17 -0.66 10.08 -6.27
N ARG A 18 -1.42 10.60 -5.27
CA ARG A 18 -1.06 11.85 -4.59
C ARG A 18 0.29 11.75 -3.90
N PHE A 19 0.54 10.66 -3.18
CA PHE A 19 1.74 10.53 -2.36
C PHE A 19 2.92 9.92 -3.09
N GLU A 20 2.70 9.00 -4.04
CA GLU A 20 3.80 8.47 -4.85
C GLU A 20 4.28 9.49 -5.88
N GLY A 21 3.35 10.21 -6.51
CA GLY A 21 3.67 11.09 -7.61
C GLY A 21 4.01 10.31 -8.89
N TRP A 22 4.31 11.07 -9.95
CA TRP A 22 4.61 10.49 -11.26
C TRP A 22 6.11 10.20 -11.37
N HIS A 23 6.47 8.91 -11.45
CA HIS A 23 7.88 8.49 -11.53
C HIS A 23 8.44 8.54 -12.95
N GLY A 24 7.60 8.37 -13.96
CA GLY A 24 8.06 8.42 -15.35
C GLY A 24 9.14 7.39 -15.63
N LYS A 25 10.37 7.87 -15.82
CA LYS A 25 11.54 7.03 -16.16
C LYS A 25 12.48 6.76 -14.98
N HIS A 26 12.06 7.00 -13.77
CA HIS A 26 12.96 6.86 -12.60
C HIS A 26 13.08 5.40 -12.17
N LEU A 27 13.87 4.63 -12.91
CA LEU A 27 14.13 3.24 -12.58
C LEU A 27 14.64 3.10 -11.15
N PRO A 28 14.27 2.06 -10.42
CA PRO A 28 13.49 0.89 -10.84
C PRO A 28 11.97 1.07 -10.77
N TYR A 29 11.49 2.29 -10.64
CA TYR A 29 10.06 2.60 -10.55
C TYR A 29 9.55 3.17 -11.86
N VAL A 30 8.32 2.77 -12.24
CA VAL A 30 7.64 3.30 -13.42
C VAL A 30 6.22 3.71 -13.03
N GLY A 31 5.65 4.65 -13.80
CA GLY A 31 4.28 5.10 -13.59
C GLY A 31 4.07 5.71 -12.21
N TRP A 32 3.10 5.19 -11.48
CA TRP A 32 2.71 5.67 -10.15
C TRP A 32 3.35 4.82 -9.04
N GLY A 33 4.61 4.47 -9.20
CA GLY A 33 5.37 3.78 -8.17
C GLY A 33 5.44 2.26 -8.31
N HIS A 34 5.13 1.72 -9.49
CA HIS A 34 5.34 0.29 -9.74
C HIS A 34 6.83 -0.01 -9.80
N LYS A 35 7.31 -0.89 -8.91
CA LYS A 35 8.70 -1.34 -8.94
C LYS A 35 8.81 -2.49 -9.94
N LEU A 36 9.75 -2.36 -10.87
CA LEU A 36 9.98 -3.40 -11.88
C LEU A 36 10.36 -4.73 -11.23
N LEU A 37 9.66 -5.79 -11.64
CA LEU A 37 9.99 -7.16 -11.24
C LEU A 37 11.08 -7.71 -12.16
N PRO A 38 11.85 -8.73 -11.72
CA PRO A 38 12.83 -9.36 -12.59
C PRO A 38 12.20 -9.82 -13.91
N GLY A 39 12.80 -9.43 -15.02
CA GLY A 39 12.30 -9.77 -16.35
C GLY A 39 11.23 -8.86 -16.91
N GLU A 40 10.68 -7.95 -16.10
CA GLU A 40 9.73 -6.97 -16.60
C GLU A 40 10.44 -5.84 -17.35
N THR A 41 9.86 -5.45 -18.48
CA THR A 41 10.32 -4.26 -19.21
C THR A 41 9.10 -3.41 -19.54
N PHE A 42 9.20 -2.12 -19.27
CA PHE A 42 8.17 -1.15 -19.64
C PHE A 42 8.78 -0.05 -20.47
N ARG A 43 8.01 0.44 -21.43
CA ARG A 43 8.48 1.52 -22.29
C ARG A 43 8.68 2.80 -21.47
N PRO A 44 9.75 3.56 -21.73
CA PRO A 44 10.00 4.82 -21.01
C PRO A 44 8.89 5.86 -21.23
N ASP A 45 8.13 5.73 -22.32
CA ASP A 45 7.05 6.64 -22.68
C ASP A 45 5.67 6.11 -22.27
N MET A 46 5.61 5.26 -21.24
CA MET A 46 4.34 4.75 -20.72
C MET A 46 3.35 5.90 -20.48
N SER A 47 2.14 5.76 -21.04
CA SER A 47 1.09 6.75 -20.84
C SER A 47 0.54 6.70 -19.44
N LYS A 48 -0.10 7.81 -19.00
CA LYS A 48 -0.75 7.83 -17.69
C LYS A 48 -1.90 6.82 -17.62
N ALA A 49 -2.59 6.57 -18.73
CA ALA A 49 -3.64 5.55 -18.78
C ALA A 49 -3.09 4.15 -18.57
N GLN A 50 -1.95 3.83 -19.19
CA GLN A 50 -1.27 2.55 -18.99
C GLN A 50 -0.79 2.41 -17.54
N ALA A 51 -0.22 3.48 -16.99
CA ALA A 51 0.25 3.50 -15.62
C ALA A 51 -0.90 3.35 -14.61
N ASP A 52 -2.05 3.96 -14.90
CA ASP A 52 -3.26 3.80 -14.08
C ASP A 52 -3.72 2.34 -14.06
N SER A 53 -3.75 1.69 -15.22
CA SER A 53 -4.12 0.27 -15.31
C SER A 53 -3.15 -0.61 -14.52
N LEU A 54 -1.86 -0.29 -14.59
CA LEU A 54 -0.84 -1.02 -13.85
C LEU A 54 -1.01 -0.85 -12.33
N LEU A 55 -1.24 0.38 -11.87
CA LEU A 55 -1.49 0.66 -10.46
C LEU A 55 -2.71 -0.11 -9.96
N ARG A 56 -3.80 -0.10 -10.71
CA ARG A 56 -5.03 -0.82 -10.33
C ARG A 56 -4.79 -2.32 -10.24
N ALA A 57 -4.06 -2.88 -11.20
CA ALA A 57 -3.72 -4.31 -11.19
C ALA A 57 -2.86 -4.66 -9.98
N ASP A 58 -1.86 -3.83 -9.67
CA ASP A 58 -1.00 -4.02 -8.51
C ASP A 58 -1.78 -3.98 -7.21
N LEU A 59 -2.65 -2.98 -7.06
CA LEU A 59 -3.43 -2.83 -5.82
C LEU A 59 -4.44 -3.98 -5.67
N ARG A 60 -5.11 -4.39 -6.75
CA ARG A 60 -6.04 -5.53 -6.70
C ARG A 60 -5.33 -6.82 -6.29
N LYS A 61 -4.12 -7.04 -6.81
CA LYS A 61 -3.31 -8.19 -6.42
C LYS A 61 -3.03 -8.16 -4.92
N LEU A 62 -2.61 -7.00 -4.40
CA LEU A 62 -2.36 -6.84 -2.97
C LEU A 62 -3.63 -7.04 -2.14
N CYS A 63 -4.77 -6.55 -2.62
CA CYS A 63 -6.05 -6.78 -1.93
C CYS A 63 -6.38 -8.27 -1.84
N ARG A 64 -6.12 -9.04 -2.90
CA ARG A 64 -6.31 -10.51 -2.85
C ARG A 64 -5.37 -11.15 -1.84
N MET A 65 -4.11 -10.70 -1.79
CA MET A 65 -3.13 -11.21 -0.83
C MET A 65 -3.52 -10.87 0.61
N CYS A 66 -4.24 -9.77 0.80
CA CYS A 66 -4.69 -9.30 2.12
C CYS A 66 -6.12 -9.73 2.46
N SER A 67 -6.75 -10.60 1.66
CA SER A 67 -8.18 -10.93 1.80
C SER A 67 -8.54 -11.47 3.19
N ARG A 68 -7.60 -12.13 3.88
CA ARG A 68 -7.82 -12.65 5.24
C ARG A 68 -8.08 -11.55 6.27
N PHE A 69 -7.75 -10.30 5.96
CA PHE A 69 -7.98 -9.19 6.88
C PHE A 69 -9.39 -8.59 6.74
N GLY A 70 -10.24 -9.17 5.89
CA GLY A 70 -11.64 -8.77 5.77
C GLY A 70 -11.79 -7.31 5.39
N LYS A 71 -12.53 -6.55 6.18
CA LYS A 71 -12.78 -5.13 5.87
C LYS A 71 -11.52 -4.25 5.98
N ASP A 72 -10.44 -4.76 6.52
CA ASP A 72 -9.17 -4.04 6.59
C ASP A 72 -8.23 -4.39 5.42
N ALA A 73 -8.67 -5.25 4.50
CA ALA A 73 -7.85 -5.70 3.38
C ALA A 73 -7.31 -4.55 2.54
N LEU A 74 -8.15 -3.60 2.18
CA LEU A 74 -7.74 -2.46 1.36
C LEU A 74 -6.74 -1.57 2.10
N LEU A 75 -6.96 -1.33 3.39
CA LEU A 75 -6.06 -0.53 4.22
C LEU A 75 -4.66 -1.17 4.24
N VAL A 76 -4.59 -2.48 4.52
CA VAL A 76 -3.33 -3.21 4.57
C VAL A 76 -2.66 -3.27 3.19
N ALA A 77 -3.46 -3.46 2.13
CA ALA A 77 -2.95 -3.48 0.76
C ALA A 77 -2.34 -2.14 0.36
N THR A 78 -3.00 -1.04 0.71
CA THR A 78 -2.51 0.31 0.42
C THR A 78 -1.18 0.59 1.12
N LEU A 79 -1.07 0.20 2.38
CA LEU A 79 0.19 0.27 3.12
C LEU A 79 1.28 -0.56 2.43
N SER A 80 0.93 -1.80 2.06
CA SER A 80 1.85 -2.73 1.42
C SER A 80 2.37 -2.23 0.08
N TYR A 81 1.55 -1.49 -0.66
CA TYR A 81 1.98 -0.88 -1.92
C TYR A 81 3.19 0.03 -1.72
N ASN A 82 3.21 0.79 -0.64
CA ASN A 82 4.29 1.72 -0.35
C ASN A 82 5.49 1.05 0.34
N VAL A 83 5.24 0.27 1.41
CA VAL A 83 6.33 -0.23 2.26
C VAL A 83 6.77 -1.65 1.93
N GLY A 84 5.99 -2.38 1.14
CA GLY A 84 6.27 -3.76 0.79
C GLY A 84 5.45 -4.74 1.62
N TYR A 85 4.85 -5.72 0.93
CA TYR A 85 3.93 -6.68 1.56
C TYR A 85 4.61 -7.47 2.68
N TYR A 86 5.81 -7.99 2.43
CA TYR A 86 6.48 -8.84 3.42
C TYR A 86 7.02 -8.06 4.61
N ARG A 87 7.25 -6.75 4.46
CA ARG A 87 7.61 -5.90 5.60
C ARG A 87 6.44 -5.69 6.53
N VAL A 88 5.22 -5.80 6.02
CA VAL A 88 4.00 -5.68 6.82
C VAL A 88 3.64 -7.01 7.47
N VAL A 89 3.55 -8.08 6.66
CA VAL A 89 3.02 -9.37 7.13
C VAL A 89 4.09 -10.33 7.64
N GLY A 90 5.35 -10.04 7.36
CA GLY A 90 6.46 -10.92 7.75
C GLY A 90 6.74 -12.01 6.72
N TYR A 91 8.00 -12.42 6.64
CA TYR A 91 8.41 -13.53 5.78
C TYR A 91 9.85 -13.91 6.13
N GLY A 92 10.11 -15.19 6.34
CA GLY A 92 11.44 -15.66 6.69
C GLY A 92 11.95 -14.99 7.97
N LYS A 93 13.06 -14.24 7.87
CA LYS A 93 13.64 -13.52 9.01
C LYS A 93 12.95 -12.18 9.30
N ILE A 94 12.03 -11.75 8.44
CA ILE A 94 11.27 -10.52 8.65
C ILE A 94 10.12 -10.84 9.58
N PRO A 95 10.04 -10.26 10.80
CA PRO A 95 8.96 -10.57 11.73
C PRO A 95 7.65 -9.94 11.28
N LYS A 96 6.53 -10.53 11.72
CA LYS A 96 5.21 -9.90 11.56
C LYS A 96 5.22 -8.55 12.27
N SER A 97 4.68 -7.52 11.61
CA SER A 97 4.51 -6.23 12.25
C SER A 97 3.47 -6.32 13.38
N ARG A 98 3.54 -5.38 14.32
CA ARG A 98 2.53 -5.32 15.39
C ARG A 98 1.13 -5.10 14.84
N LEU A 99 1.03 -4.35 13.74
CA LEU A 99 -0.24 -4.15 13.05
C LEU A 99 -0.89 -5.50 12.69
N ILE A 100 -0.13 -6.38 12.07
CA ILE A 100 -0.65 -7.69 11.64
C ILE A 100 -0.93 -8.58 12.86
N GLN A 101 -0.07 -8.55 13.87
CA GLN A 101 -0.29 -9.32 15.10
C GLN A 101 -1.63 -8.94 15.73
N LYS A 102 -1.94 -7.65 15.81
CA LYS A 102 -3.21 -7.18 16.36
C LYS A 102 -4.39 -7.61 15.51
N LEU A 103 -4.31 -7.43 14.19
CA LEU A 103 -5.39 -7.84 13.29
C LEU A 103 -5.65 -9.35 13.35
N GLU A 104 -4.61 -10.17 13.43
CA GLU A 104 -4.76 -11.61 13.55
C GLU A 104 -5.39 -12.01 14.88
N ALA A 105 -5.19 -11.20 15.92
CA ALA A 105 -5.83 -11.42 17.23
C ALA A 105 -7.25 -10.85 17.31
N GLY A 106 -7.76 -10.28 16.24
CA GLY A 106 -9.07 -9.66 16.20
C GLY A 106 -9.13 -8.25 16.80
N ASP A 107 -7.99 -7.67 17.10
CA ASP A 107 -7.89 -6.33 17.66
C ASP A 107 -7.76 -5.29 16.54
N ARG A 108 -8.81 -4.50 16.38
CA ARG A 108 -8.87 -3.46 15.35
C ARG A 108 -8.55 -2.06 15.87
N ASP A 109 -8.02 -1.94 17.09
CA ASP A 109 -7.48 -0.69 17.62
C ASP A 109 -6.03 -0.54 17.14
N ILE A 110 -5.88 -0.12 15.89
CA ILE A 110 -4.62 -0.23 15.13
C ILE A 110 -4.08 1.11 14.63
N TYR A 111 -4.66 2.23 15.06
CA TYR A 111 -4.23 3.54 14.56
C TYR A 111 -2.73 3.77 14.80
N ASN A 112 -2.27 3.56 16.02
CA ASN A 112 -0.86 3.80 16.35
C ASN A 112 0.07 2.87 15.58
N GLU A 113 -0.30 1.60 15.46
CA GLU A 113 0.47 0.61 14.71
C GLU A 113 0.55 0.97 13.24
N TYR A 114 -0.56 1.42 12.66
CA TYR A 114 -0.58 1.82 11.25
C TYR A 114 0.30 3.05 11.01
N VAL A 115 0.14 4.08 11.83
CA VAL A 115 0.88 5.33 11.68
C VAL A 115 2.37 5.14 12.00
N SER A 116 2.74 4.08 12.72
CA SER A 116 4.15 3.80 13.03
C SER A 116 5.00 3.49 11.79
N PHE A 117 4.38 3.16 10.63
CA PHE A 117 5.09 3.02 9.36
C PHE A 117 5.43 4.39 8.77
N ARG A 118 6.23 5.17 9.48
CA ARG A 118 6.53 6.57 9.17
C ARG A 118 8.02 6.90 9.16
N CYS A 119 8.88 5.89 9.27
CA CYS A 119 10.31 6.11 9.39
C CYS A 119 11.07 5.78 8.11
N TYR A 120 12.17 6.47 7.91
CA TYR A 120 13.16 6.14 6.89
C TYR A 120 14.54 6.19 7.54
N LYS A 121 15.29 5.09 7.42
CA LYS A 121 16.61 4.91 8.06
C LYS A 121 16.56 5.24 9.56
N GLY A 122 15.50 4.75 10.22
CA GLY A 122 15.33 4.87 11.68
C GLY A 122 14.83 6.22 12.17
N LYS A 123 14.54 7.16 11.28
CA LYS A 123 14.07 8.51 11.65
C LYS A 123 12.65 8.74 11.16
N VAL A 124 11.84 9.41 11.98
CA VAL A 124 10.48 9.80 11.59
C VAL A 124 10.56 10.82 10.46
N VAL A 125 9.79 10.56 9.39
CA VAL A 125 9.67 11.47 8.25
C VAL A 125 8.27 12.06 8.25
N PRO A 126 8.13 13.38 8.47
CA PRO A 126 6.79 13.99 8.59
C PRO A 126 5.87 13.77 7.39
N SER A 127 6.39 13.73 6.17
CA SER A 127 5.59 13.50 4.98
C SER A 127 5.06 12.07 4.92
N ILE A 128 5.84 11.09 5.39
CA ILE A 128 5.41 9.69 5.45
C ILE A 128 4.36 9.54 6.55
N GLU A 129 4.56 10.20 7.69
CA GLU A 129 3.56 10.18 8.77
C GLU A 129 2.23 10.75 8.31
N ARG A 130 2.25 11.88 7.58
CA ARG A 130 1.03 12.47 7.02
C ARG A 130 0.33 11.48 6.08
N ARG A 131 1.09 10.80 5.24
CA ARG A 131 0.55 9.79 4.32
C ARG A 131 -0.21 8.71 5.09
N ARG A 132 0.41 8.18 6.16
CA ARG A 132 -0.24 7.13 6.97
C ARG A 132 -1.54 7.62 7.59
N LYS A 133 -1.54 8.85 8.12
CA LYS A 133 -2.74 9.42 8.73
C LYS A 133 -3.85 9.62 7.70
N VAL A 134 -3.53 10.09 6.50
CA VAL A 134 -4.51 10.28 5.43
C VAL A 134 -5.06 8.94 4.96
N GLU A 135 -4.19 7.96 4.73
CA GLU A 135 -4.61 6.60 4.33
C GLU A 135 -5.58 6.02 5.35
N TYR A 136 -5.23 6.12 6.63
CA TYR A 136 -6.05 5.57 7.71
C TYR A 136 -7.41 6.26 7.78
N MET A 137 -7.42 7.59 7.73
CA MET A 137 -8.65 8.37 7.78
C MET A 137 -9.60 8.02 6.64
N LEU A 138 -9.06 7.83 5.43
CA LEU A 138 -9.86 7.54 4.25
C LEU A 138 -10.34 6.08 4.19
N LEU A 139 -9.51 5.14 4.60
CA LEU A 139 -9.69 3.72 4.26
C LEU A 139 -10.07 2.84 5.45
N PHE A 140 -9.83 3.27 6.68
CA PHE A 140 -10.24 2.49 7.85
C PHE A 140 -11.74 2.60 8.06
N LYS A 141 -12.42 1.47 8.16
CA LYS A 141 -13.87 1.40 8.42
C LYS A 141 -14.13 0.75 9.78
N LYS A 142 -14.94 1.39 10.57
CA LYS A 142 -15.33 0.87 11.91
C LYS A 142 -16.14 -0.42 11.83
#